data_5221948861d8a881e12f5a4147e32f2e
#
_entry.id   5221948861d8a881e12f5a4147e32f2e
#
_cell.length_a   1.000
_cell.length_b   1.000
_cell.length_c   1.000
_cell.angle_alpha   90.00
_cell.angle_beta   90.00
_cell.angle_gamma   90.00
#
_symmetry.space_group_name_H-M   'P 1'
#
loop_
_entity.id
_entity.type
_entity.pdbx_description
1 polymer ?
#
loop_
_entity_poly.entity_id
_entity_poly.type
_entity_poly.pdbx_seq_one_letter_code
_entity_poly.pdbx_strand_id
1 'polypeptide(L)'
;YKNLFDKEFKLMRARNEDGTFQSPFSPLKWGDAFTEGNSWHYTWSVFHDPQGLIDLMGGKDMFITMMDSVFAVPPVFDDSYYGQVIHEIREMTVMNMGNYAHGNQPIQHMIYLYDYAGQPWKAQYWLRQVMDRMYTPGPDGYCGDEDNGQTSAWYVFSALGFYPVCPGTDEYIIGAPLFKKATLHFENGNSLVIDAPNNSKKNFYVNSLNVNGTDYTKNYLRHEDLFKGGTIK
;
A
#
# COMPACT_ATOMS: atom_id res chain seq x y z
N TYR A 1 12.09 10.63 9.99
CA TYR A 1 10.91 9.95 10.51
C TYR A 1 11.06 9.56 11.97
N LYS A 2 12.25 9.12 12.44
CA LYS A 2 12.49 8.71 13.84
C LYS A 2 12.15 9.79 14.84
N ASN A 3 12.38 11.05 14.48
CA ASN A 3 12.05 12.19 15.34
C ASN A 3 10.55 12.49 15.44
N LEU A 4 9.74 12.01 14.48
CA LEU A 4 8.30 12.20 14.46
C LEU A 4 7.54 11.05 15.11
N PHE A 5 8.20 9.92 15.34
CA PHE A 5 7.54 8.73 15.87
C PHE A 5 7.25 8.89 17.38
N ASP A 6 5.97 8.84 17.72
CA ASP A 6 5.51 8.82 19.10
C ASP A 6 5.42 7.37 19.61
N LYS A 7 6.27 7.03 20.58
CA LYS A 7 6.37 5.66 21.12
C LYS A 7 5.13 5.23 21.89
N GLU A 8 4.36 6.17 22.44
CA GLU A 8 3.13 5.89 23.17
C GLU A 8 2.02 5.47 22.20
N PHE A 9 1.80 6.27 21.16
CA PHE A 9 0.77 6.01 20.14
C PHE A 9 1.22 5.02 19.05
N LYS A 10 2.55 4.82 18.89
CA LYS A 10 3.17 4.07 17.79
C LYS A 10 2.80 4.61 16.40
N LEU A 11 2.62 5.90 16.32
CA LEU A 11 2.22 6.65 15.14
C LEU A 11 3.13 7.87 14.96
N MET A 12 3.15 8.44 13.78
CA MET A 12 3.83 9.72 13.53
C MET A 12 3.01 10.86 14.12
N ARG A 13 3.71 11.78 14.80
CA ARG A 13 3.13 12.96 15.43
C ARG A 13 4.01 14.17 15.16
N ALA A 14 3.39 15.30 14.87
CA ALA A 14 4.10 16.53 14.60
C ALA A 14 4.89 17.02 15.84
N ARG A 15 5.98 17.74 15.56
CA ARG A 15 6.77 18.43 16.58
C ARG A 15 6.69 19.94 16.42
N ASN A 16 6.73 20.60 17.54
CA ASN A 16 6.91 22.03 17.63
C ASN A 16 8.39 22.39 17.36
N GLU A 17 8.67 23.67 17.15
CA GLU A 17 10.02 24.19 16.89
C GLU A 17 11.00 23.88 18.02
N ASP A 18 10.52 23.86 19.26
CA ASP A 18 11.31 23.50 20.46
C ASP A 18 11.60 22.00 20.60
N GLY A 19 11.10 21.18 19.66
CA GLY A 19 11.28 19.74 19.64
C GLY A 19 10.29 18.95 20.50
N THR A 20 9.32 19.60 21.16
CA THR A 20 8.22 18.91 21.84
C THR A 20 7.18 18.38 20.88
N PHE A 21 6.45 17.34 21.23
CA PHE A 21 5.32 16.89 20.42
C PHE A 21 4.16 17.90 20.48
N GLN A 22 3.54 18.14 19.35
CA GLN A 22 2.36 18.97 19.27
C GLN A 22 1.22 18.40 20.14
N SER A 23 0.55 19.27 20.89
CA SER A 23 -0.55 18.90 21.79
C SER A 23 -1.64 19.96 21.74
N PRO A 24 -2.94 19.58 21.79
CA PRO A 24 -3.47 18.22 21.88
C PRO A 24 -3.22 17.40 20.59
N PHE A 25 -3.24 16.06 20.70
CA PHE A 25 -3.03 15.15 19.59
C PHE A 25 -4.22 14.23 19.39
N SER A 26 -4.74 14.20 18.17
CA SER A 26 -5.70 13.19 17.70
C SER A 26 -5.13 12.49 16.46
N PRO A 27 -4.93 11.18 16.48
CA PRO A 27 -4.45 10.46 15.31
C PRO A 27 -5.46 10.43 14.16
N LEU A 28 -6.70 10.84 14.42
CA LEU A 28 -7.82 10.88 13.48
C LEU A 28 -8.01 12.28 12.86
N LYS A 29 -7.25 13.28 13.31
CA LYS A 29 -7.35 14.65 12.80
C LYS A 29 -6.73 14.73 11.41
N TRP A 30 -7.54 15.13 10.45
CA TRP A 30 -7.10 15.38 9.08
C TRP A 30 -6.59 16.81 8.90
N GLY A 31 -5.53 16.96 8.11
CA GLY A 31 -4.90 18.24 7.89
C GLY A 31 -4.00 18.69 9.04
N ASP A 32 -3.81 20.02 9.20
CA ASP A 32 -2.92 20.63 10.18
C ASP A 32 -1.46 20.15 10.00
N ALA A 33 -1.03 19.19 10.79
CA ALA A 33 0.32 18.60 10.71
C ALA A 33 0.53 17.67 9.50
N PHE A 34 -0.54 17.23 8.86
CA PHE A 34 -0.53 16.28 7.73
C PHE A 34 -1.27 16.86 6.54
N THR A 35 -0.69 16.76 5.36
CA THR A 35 -1.33 17.22 4.13
C THR A 35 -2.34 16.18 3.67
N GLU A 36 -3.64 16.55 3.61
CA GLU A 36 -4.73 15.70 3.11
C GLU A 36 -4.73 14.29 3.71
N GLY A 37 -4.64 14.20 5.02
CA GLY A 37 -4.59 12.92 5.71
C GLY A 37 -4.45 13.09 7.20
N ASN A 38 -4.20 11.99 7.87
CA ASN A 38 -4.00 11.94 9.30
C ASN A 38 -2.80 11.05 9.69
N SER A 39 -2.57 10.87 10.98
CA SER A 39 -1.46 10.08 11.49
C SER A 39 -1.52 8.60 11.08
N TRP A 40 -2.72 8.02 10.94
CA TRP A 40 -2.91 6.65 10.44
C TRP A 40 -2.46 6.47 9.00
N HIS A 41 -2.50 7.53 8.18
CA HIS A 41 -2.05 7.47 6.79
C HIS A 41 -0.53 7.68 6.69
N TYR A 42 -0.02 8.75 7.31
CA TYR A 42 1.36 9.18 7.14
C TYR A 42 2.39 8.37 7.93
N THR A 43 1.98 7.60 8.93
CA THR A 43 2.89 6.72 9.68
C THR A 43 3.62 5.73 8.76
N TRP A 44 3.02 5.35 7.66
CA TRP A 44 3.56 4.36 6.71
C TRP A 44 4.46 4.96 5.63
N SER A 45 4.57 6.29 5.53
CA SER A 45 5.41 7.00 4.54
C SER A 45 6.92 6.87 4.81
N VAL A 46 7.35 5.70 5.26
CA VAL A 46 8.74 5.29 5.52
C VAL A 46 9.13 4.14 4.57
N PHE A 47 8.66 4.22 3.33
CA PHE A 47 8.90 3.21 2.31
C PHE A 47 10.38 3.05 1.92
N HIS A 48 11.23 4.04 2.25
CA HIS A 48 12.67 4.02 2.07
C HIS A 48 13.42 3.23 3.16
N ASP A 49 12.80 2.95 4.32
CA ASP A 49 13.38 2.20 5.43
C ASP A 49 12.30 1.41 6.20
N PRO A 50 11.60 0.45 5.56
CA PRO A 50 10.55 -0.33 6.22
C PRO A 50 11.07 -1.12 7.43
N GLN A 51 12.29 -1.66 7.34
CA GLN A 51 12.89 -2.38 8.46
C GLN A 51 13.13 -1.46 9.66
N GLY A 52 13.62 -0.23 9.43
CA GLY A 52 13.79 0.75 10.50
C GLY A 52 12.46 1.17 11.14
N LEU A 53 11.36 1.22 10.40
CA LEU A 53 10.03 1.46 10.96
C LEU A 53 9.53 0.26 11.79
N ILE A 54 9.76 -0.97 11.31
CA ILE A 54 9.46 -2.21 12.05
C ILE A 54 10.19 -2.21 13.40
N ASP A 55 11.49 -1.92 13.37
CA ASP A 55 12.32 -1.89 14.60
C ASP A 55 11.86 -0.79 15.56
N LEU A 56 11.50 0.38 15.02
CA LEU A 56 11.04 1.54 15.79
C LEU A 56 9.69 1.25 16.49
N MET A 57 8.82 0.47 15.87
CA MET A 57 7.55 0.02 16.44
C MET A 57 7.71 -1.07 17.50
N GLY A 58 8.88 -1.69 17.60
CA GLY A 58 9.17 -2.75 18.57
C GLY A 58 9.13 -4.16 17.97
N GLY A 59 9.28 -4.28 16.65
CA GLY A 59 9.38 -5.55 15.93
C GLY A 59 8.15 -5.88 15.09
N LYS A 60 8.27 -6.98 14.36
CA LYS A 60 7.30 -7.39 13.33
C LYS A 60 5.88 -7.57 13.86
N ASP A 61 5.71 -8.17 15.03
CA ASP A 61 4.39 -8.47 15.59
C ASP A 61 3.61 -7.19 15.90
N MET A 62 4.28 -6.20 16.50
CA MET A 62 3.66 -4.91 16.79
C MET A 62 3.39 -4.14 15.48
N PHE A 63 4.32 -4.16 14.55
CA PHE A 63 4.15 -3.54 13.23
C PHE A 63 2.91 -4.09 12.51
N ILE A 64 2.76 -5.42 12.47
CA ILE A 64 1.59 -6.09 11.89
C ILE A 64 0.31 -5.72 12.65
N THR A 65 0.35 -5.68 13.99
CA THR A 65 -0.81 -5.27 14.80
C THR A 65 -1.24 -3.83 14.45
N MET A 66 -0.31 -2.92 14.28
CA MET A 66 -0.62 -1.54 13.88
C MET A 66 -1.15 -1.46 12.45
N MET A 67 -0.60 -2.24 11.50
CA MET A 67 -1.15 -2.33 10.15
C MET A 67 -2.57 -2.91 10.13
N ASP A 68 -2.82 -3.97 10.87
CA ASP A 68 -4.16 -4.56 10.99
C ASP A 68 -5.15 -3.54 11.59
N SER A 69 -4.68 -2.72 12.52
CA SER A 69 -5.49 -1.67 13.16
C SER A 69 -5.98 -0.61 12.17
N VAL A 70 -5.23 -0.31 11.11
CA VAL A 70 -5.68 0.63 10.05
C VAL A 70 -7.03 0.18 9.47
N PHE A 71 -7.19 -1.12 9.24
CA PHE A 71 -8.42 -1.69 8.67
C PHE A 71 -9.51 -1.95 9.71
N ALA A 72 -9.12 -2.08 10.99
CA ALA A 72 -10.04 -2.40 12.10
C ALA A 72 -10.62 -1.15 12.79
N VAL A 73 -9.86 -0.05 12.82
CA VAL A 73 -10.34 1.23 13.37
C VAL A 73 -11.51 1.71 12.49
N PRO A 74 -12.67 2.04 13.07
CA PRO A 74 -13.79 2.56 12.29
C PRO A 74 -13.36 3.77 11.43
N PRO A 75 -14.02 4.03 10.29
CA PRO A 75 -13.71 5.17 9.42
C PRO A 75 -14.21 6.48 10.02
N VAL A 76 -13.79 6.75 11.26
CA VAL A 76 -14.07 7.99 12.00
C VAL A 76 -12.93 8.97 11.76
N PHE A 77 -13.23 10.24 11.87
CA PHE A 77 -12.33 11.32 11.54
C PHE A 77 -12.57 12.55 12.43
N ASP A 78 -11.60 13.44 12.43
CA ASP A 78 -11.70 14.80 12.97
C ASP A 78 -11.35 15.77 11.82
N ASP A 79 -12.34 16.50 11.34
CA ASP A 79 -12.25 17.48 10.24
C ASP A 79 -12.12 18.93 10.73
N SER A 80 -11.86 19.13 12.00
CA SER A 80 -11.85 20.45 12.65
C SER A 80 -10.87 21.44 12.00
N TYR A 81 -9.79 20.95 11.36
CA TYR A 81 -8.85 21.80 10.64
C TYR A 81 -9.47 22.43 9.38
N TYR A 82 -10.23 21.65 8.62
CA TYR A 82 -10.86 22.12 7.38
C TYR A 82 -12.19 22.87 7.64
N GLY A 83 -12.80 22.63 8.78
CA GLY A 83 -14.13 23.16 9.10
C GLY A 83 -15.27 22.60 8.23
N GLN A 84 -14.97 21.55 7.45
CA GLN A 84 -15.91 20.81 6.61
C GLN A 84 -15.36 19.43 6.27
N VAL A 85 -16.25 18.50 5.94
CA VAL A 85 -15.87 17.18 5.45
C VAL A 85 -15.39 17.31 4.00
N ILE A 86 -14.09 17.14 3.77
CA ILE A 86 -13.50 17.12 2.43
C ILE A 86 -13.81 15.79 1.71
N HIS A 87 -13.59 15.74 0.39
CA HIS A 87 -14.02 14.58 -0.40
C HIS A 87 -13.27 13.29 -0.03
N GLU A 88 -11.96 13.36 0.29
CA GLU A 88 -11.15 12.20 0.66
C GLU A 88 -11.67 11.53 1.95
N ILE A 89 -12.17 12.33 2.90
CA ILE A 89 -12.81 11.82 4.11
C ILE A 89 -14.12 11.09 3.77
N ARG A 90 -14.92 11.65 2.86
CA ARG A 90 -16.17 11.01 2.40
C ARG A 90 -15.88 9.70 1.69
N GLU A 91 -14.89 9.67 0.82
CA GLU A 91 -14.44 8.50 0.09
C GLU A 91 -14.00 7.39 1.04
N MET A 92 -13.13 7.70 2.01
CA MET A 92 -12.70 6.76 3.05
C MET A 92 -13.91 6.18 3.80
N THR A 93 -14.86 7.04 4.17
CA THR A 93 -16.05 6.65 4.94
C THR A 93 -16.97 5.75 4.13
N VAL A 94 -17.22 6.08 2.85
CA VAL A 94 -18.07 5.30 1.95
C VAL A 94 -17.44 3.93 1.63
N MET A 95 -16.14 3.86 1.40
CA MET A 95 -15.43 2.61 1.14
C MET A 95 -15.42 1.67 2.34
N ASN A 96 -15.52 2.21 3.56
CA ASN A 96 -15.64 1.46 4.81
C ASN A 96 -14.59 0.35 4.95
N MET A 97 -13.31 0.74 4.81
CA MET A 97 -12.14 -0.12 5.05
C MET A 97 -11.27 0.45 6.18
N GLY A 98 -11.90 0.79 7.30
CA GLY A 98 -11.23 1.41 8.42
C GLY A 98 -10.72 2.82 8.08
N ASN A 99 -9.50 3.13 8.51
CA ASN A 99 -8.78 4.35 8.13
C ASN A 99 -7.86 4.14 6.91
N TYR A 100 -8.06 3.09 6.11
CA TYR A 100 -7.37 2.89 4.84
C TYR A 100 -8.04 3.74 3.74
N ALA A 101 -7.57 4.96 3.58
CA ALA A 101 -8.10 5.94 2.63
C ALA A 101 -7.46 5.76 1.24
N HIS A 102 -7.84 4.70 0.52
CA HIS A 102 -7.23 4.34 -0.77
C HIS A 102 -7.37 5.42 -1.85
N GLY A 103 -8.41 6.24 -1.78
CA GLY A 103 -8.62 7.37 -2.68
C GLY A 103 -7.53 8.45 -2.58
N ASN A 104 -6.64 8.36 -1.60
CA ASN A 104 -5.53 9.31 -1.42
C ASN A 104 -4.17 8.58 -1.32
N GLN A 105 -3.14 9.09 -2.01
CA GLN A 105 -1.86 8.43 -2.25
C GLN A 105 -1.03 8.12 -1.00
N PRO A 106 -1.05 8.90 0.08
CA PRO A 106 -0.17 8.70 1.23
C PRO A 106 -0.19 7.29 1.81
N ILE A 107 -1.31 6.55 1.64
CA ILE A 107 -1.47 5.22 2.22
C ILE A 107 -1.45 4.07 1.20
N GLN A 108 -1.50 4.34 -0.10
CA GLN A 108 -1.67 3.31 -1.13
C GLN A 108 -0.60 2.21 -1.10
N HIS A 109 0.65 2.55 -0.77
CA HIS A 109 1.77 1.61 -0.69
C HIS A 109 1.73 0.74 0.58
N MET A 110 1.00 1.15 1.62
CA MET A 110 1.03 0.54 2.95
C MET A 110 0.75 -0.97 2.93
N ILE A 111 -0.19 -1.43 2.11
CA ILE A 111 -0.55 -2.86 2.04
C ILE A 111 0.66 -3.74 1.74
N TYR A 112 1.57 -3.29 0.88
CA TYR A 112 2.77 -4.03 0.53
C TYR A 112 3.80 -4.11 1.68
N LEU A 113 3.66 -3.30 2.72
CA LEU A 113 4.57 -3.36 3.87
C LEU A 113 4.41 -4.64 4.70
N TYR A 114 3.31 -5.38 4.56
CA TYR A 114 3.18 -6.71 5.14
C TYR A 114 4.25 -7.70 4.65
N ASP A 115 4.74 -7.54 3.42
CA ASP A 115 5.81 -8.37 2.85
C ASP A 115 7.11 -8.20 3.62
N TYR A 116 7.46 -6.97 3.99
CA TYR A 116 8.66 -6.69 4.80
C TYR A 116 8.55 -7.26 6.22
N ALA A 117 7.33 -7.35 6.74
CA ALA A 117 7.06 -7.99 8.03
C ALA A 117 6.97 -9.53 7.95
N GLY A 118 7.06 -10.12 6.75
CA GLY A 118 7.03 -11.56 6.53
C GLY A 118 5.63 -12.17 6.51
N GLN A 119 4.60 -11.36 6.24
CA GLN A 119 3.22 -11.83 6.09
C GLN A 119 2.61 -11.47 4.73
N PRO A 120 3.21 -11.92 3.61
CA PRO A 120 2.76 -11.58 2.26
C PRO A 120 1.29 -11.95 1.98
N TRP A 121 0.77 -13.00 2.63
CA TRP A 121 -0.64 -13.38 2.47
C TRP A 121 -1.62 -12.30 2.94
N LYS A 122 -1.26 -11.48 3.92
CA LYS A 122 -2.09 -10.33 4.34
C LYS A 122 -2.09 -9.25 3.27
N ALA A 123 -0.93 -8.94 2.68
CA ALA A 123 -0.85 -8.05 1.53
C ALA A 123 -1.77 -8.55 0.40
N GLN A 124 -1.62 -9.81 0.01
CA GLN A 124 -2.40 -10.45 -1.06
C GLN A 124 -3.91 -10.38 -0.79
N TYR A 125 -4.33 -10.61 0.46
CA TYR A 125 -5.72 -10.47 0.86
C TYR A 125 -6.24 -9.04 0.66
N TRP A 126 -5.56 -8.06 1.23
CA TRP A 126 -6.00 -6.67 1.17
C TRP A 126 -5.93 -6.08 -0.24
N LEU A 127 -4.91 -6.43 -1.03
CA LEU A 127 -4.82 -6.04 -2.44
C LEU A 127 -6.07 -6.49 -3.22
N ARG A 128 -6.53 -7.73 -3.00
CA ARG A 128 -7.76 -8.23 -3.62
C ARG A 128 -8.99 -7.50 -3.14
N GLN A 129 -9.10 -7.22 -1.83
CA GLN A 129 -10.23 -6.45 -1.30
C GLN A 129 -10.28 -5.04 -1.93
N VAL A 130 -9.15 -4.37 -2.06
CA VAL A 130 -9.08 -3.04 -2.69
C VAL A 130 -9.47 -3.12 -4.16
N MET A 131 -8.84 -4.00 -4.95
CA MET A 131 -9.13 -4.12 -6.38
C MET A 131 -10.60 -4.48 -6.66
N ASP A 132 -11.20 -5.36 -5.83
CA ASP A 132 -12.58 -5.82 -6.03
C ASP A 132 -13.63 -4.80 -5.56
N ARG A 133 -13.30 -3.93 -4.60
CA ARG A 133 -14.27 -3.05 -3.95
C ARG A 133 -14.15 -1.59 -4.34
N MET A 134 -12.94 -1.14 -4.66
CA MET A 134 -12.63 0.28 -4.83
C MET A 134 -12.43 0.69 -6.29
N TYR A 135 -12.50 -0.27 -7.21
CA TYR A 135 -12.41 -0.01 -8.64
C TYR A 135 -13.59 -0.63 -9.38
N THR A 136 -14.17 0.13 -10.29
CA THR A 136 -15.29 -0.33 -11.13
C THR A 136 -15.03 0.01 -12.61
N PRO A 137 -15.67 -0.68 -13.58
CA PRO A 137 -15.50 -0.37 -14.99
C PRO A 137 -16.35 0.83 -15.46
N GLY A 138 -16.99 1.55 -14.55
CA GLY A 138 -17.83 2.70 -14.86
C GLY A 138 -17.03 3.99 -15.09
N PRO A 139 -17.68 5.07 -15.52
CA PRO A 139 -17.04 6.38 -15.69
C PRO A 139 -16.58 7.00 -14.34
N ASP A 140 -17.15 6.56 -13.24
CA ASP A 140 -16.81 6.87 -11.85
C ASP A 140 -16.02 5.69 -11.21
N GLY A 141 -15.07 5.13 -11.96
CA GLY A 141 -14.41 3.86 -11.64
C GLY A 141 -13.41 3.90 -10.49
N TYR A 142 -13.01 5.08 -10.03
CA TYR A 142 -12.08 5.25 -8.92
C TYR A 142 -12.81 5.61 -7.62
N CYS A 143 -12.25 5.18 -6.49
CA CYS A 143 -12.78 5.52 -5.17
C CYS A 143 -12.39 6.92 -4.66
N GLY A 144 -11.67 7.68 -5.45
CA GLY A 144 -11.18 9.01 -5.20
C GLY A 144 -10.57 9.58 -6.47
N ASP A 145 -9.74 10.60 -6.34
CA ASP A 145 -9.10 11.22 -7.49
C ASP A 145 -8.09 10.27 -8.17
N GLU A 146 -7.97 10.41 -9.48
CA GLU A 146 -7.01 9.62 -10.28
C GLU A 146 -5.56 10.08 -10.05
N ASP A 147 -5.37 11.38 -9.79
CA ASP A 147 -4.13 12.04 -9.40
C ASP A 147 -2.94 11.80 -10.35
N ASN A 148 -3.12 12.27 -11.58
CA ASN A 148 -2.07 12.30 -12.60
C ASN A 148 -1.40 10.94 -12.88
N GLY A 149 -2.16 9.87 -12.78
CA GLY A 149 -1.72 8.51 -13.08
C GLY A 149 -1.43 7.64 -11.86
N GLN A 150 -1.38 8.18 -10.64
CA GLN A 150 -1.00 7.41 -9.46
C GLN A 150 -2.01 6.29 -9.15
N THR A 151 -3.30 6.59 -9.12
CA THR A 151 -4.36 5.63 -8.79
C THR A 151 -4.54 4.58 -9.90
N SER A 152 -4.43 5.00 -11.16
CA SER A 152 -4.39 4.08 -12.31
C SER A 152 -3.17 3.16 -12.26
N ALA A 153 -1.99 3.71 -12.03
CA ALA A 153 -0.74 2.94 -11.96
C ALA A 153 -0.76 1.93 -10.83
N TRP A 154 -1.28 2.33 -9.65
CA TRP A 154 -1.44 1.41 -8.53
C TRP A 154 -2.29 0.18 -8.91
N TYR A 155 -3.45 0.41 -9.57
CA TYR A 155 -4.31 -0.68 -10.01
C TYR A 155 -3.62 -1.58 -11.05
N VAL A 156 -2.98 -1.00 -12.06
CA VAL A 156 -2.30 -1.76 -13.12
C VAL A 156 -1.18 -2.61 -12.55
N PHE A 157 -0.29 -2.05 -11.75
CA PHE A 157 0.80 -2.80 -11.12
C PHE A 157 0.27 -3.88 -10.19
N SER A 158 -0.70 -3.56 -9.32
CA SER A 158 -1.30 -4.54 -8.40
C SER A 158 -2.00 -5.66 -9.15
N ALA A 159 -2.69 -5.36 -10.27
CA ALA A 159 -3.33 -6.36 -11.11
C ALA A 159 -2.32 -7.26 -11.86
N LEU A 160 -1.12 -6.75 -12.15
CA LEU A 160 0.01 -7.55 -12.65
C LEU A 160 0.63 -8.43 -11.56
N GLY A 161 0.44 -8.09 -10.28
CA GLY A 161 0.92 -8.87 -9.14
C GLY A 161 2.21 -8.37 -8.52
N PHE A 162 2.62 -7.13 -8.73
CA PHE A 162 3.76 -6.49 -8.09
C PHE A 162 3.61 -4.97 -8.04
N TYR A 163 4.39 -4.28 -7.19
CA TYR A 163 4.30 -2.82 -7.04
C TYR A 163 5.64 -2.20 -6.63
N PRO A 164 6.05 -1.06 -7.22
CA PRO A 164 7.25 -0.32 -6.83
C PRO A 164 7.00 0.49 -5.56
N VAL A 165 7.14 -0.12 -4.38
CA VAL A 165 6.84 0.50 -3.08
C VAL A 165 7.71 1.73 -2.80
N CYS A 166 8.99 1.66 -3.13
CA CYS A 166 9.94 2.75 -2.90
C CYS A 166 10.45 3.33 -4.22
N PRO A 167 9.98 4.53 -4.62
CA PRO A 167 10.54 5.23 -5.77
C PRO A 167 12.07 5.43 -5.61
N GLY A 168 12.82 5.15 -6.68
CA GLY A 168 14.27 5.26 -6.68
C GLY A 168 15.00 3.97 -6.33
N THR A 169 14.29 2.89 -5.98
CA THR A 169 14.84 1.52 -5.97
C THR A 169 14.48 0.78 -7.26
N ASP A 170 15.17 -0.32 -7.52
CA ASP A 170 14.90 -1.20 -8.66
C ASP A 170 13.99 -2.39 -8.28
N GLU A 171 13.36 -2.34 -7.11
CA GLU A 171 12.58 -3.44 -6.55
C GLU A 171 11.07 -3.23 -6.69
N TYR A 172 10.40 -4.29 -7.14
CA TYR A 172 8.94 -4.40 -7.19
C TYR A 172 8.50 -5.48 -6.22
N ILE A 173 7.76 -5.10 -5.20
CA ILE A 173 7.28 -6.03 -4.16
C ILE A 173 6.16 -6.89 -4.74
N ILE A 174 6.21 -8.20 -4.45
CA ILE A 174 5.28 -9.18 -5.00
C ILE A 174 3.95 -9.11 -4.25
N GLY A 175 2.86 -8.98 -5.00
CA GLY A 175 1.49 -9.04 -4.52
C GLY A 175 0.79 -10.32 -4.97
N ALA A 176 -0.42 -10.18 -5.52
CA ALA A 176 -1.20 -11.28 -6.08
C ALA A 176 -1.82 -10.85 -7.42
N PRO A 177 -1.46 -11.49 -8.54
CA PRO A 177 -1.98 -11.10 -9.85
C PRO A 177 -3.51 -11.21 -9.89
N LEU A 178 -4.18 -10.29 -10.57
CA LEU A 178 -5.63 -10.31 -10.74
C LEU A 178 -6.05 -11.27 -11.85
N PHE A 179 -5.24 -11.40 -12.88
CA PHE A 179 -5.53 -12.19 -14.08
C PHE A 179 -4.87 -13.55 -14.05
N LYS A 180 -5.43 -14.53 -14.75
CA LYS A 180 -4.81 -15.84 -14.95
C LYS A 180 -3.56 -15.77 -15.80
N LYS A 181 -3.53 -14.80 -16.73
CA LYS A 181 -2.38 -14.55 -17.59
C LYS A 181 -2.36 -13.09 -18.00
N ALA A 182 -1.18 -12.50 -17.95
CA ALA A 182 -0.88 -11.19 -18.51
C ALA A 182 0.41 -11.25 -19.32
N THR A 183 0.52 -10.46 -20.38
CA THR A 183 1.75 -10.35 -21.18
C THR A 183 2.09 -8.87 -21.34
N LEU A 184 3.30 -8.52 -20.95
CA LEU A 184 3.86 -7.19 -21.15
C LEU A 184 4.82 -7.26 -22.34
N HIS A 185 4.65 -6.35 -23.28
CA HIS A 185 5.56 -6.16 -24.41
C HIS A 185 6.38 -4.91 -24.16
N PHE A 186 7.70 -5.05 -24.14
CA PHE A 186 8.62 -3.95 -23.88
C PHE A 186 9.14 -3.35 -25.18
N GLU A 187 9.56 -2.08 -25.13
CA GLU A 187 10.12 -1.35 -26.28
C GLU A 187 11.40 -2.00 -26.85
N ASN A 188 12.14 -2.72 -26.01
CA ASN A 188 13.33 -3.50 -26.43
C ASN A 188 13.00 -4.78 -27.22
N GLY A 189 11.71 -5.04 -27.49
CA GLY A 189 11.24 -6.24 -28.19
C GLY A 189 11.04 -7.48 -27.32
N ASN A 190 11.42 -7.45 -26.06
CA ASN A 190 11.20 -8.53 -25.12
C ASN A 190 9.75 -8.58 -24.64
N SER A 191 9.33 -9.73 -24.13
CA SER A 191 8.02 -9.90 -23.51
C SER A 191 8.12 -10.63 -22.19
N LEU A 192 7.37 -10.17 -21.20
CA LEU A 192 7.22 -10.83 -19.91
C LEU A 192 5.81 -11.42 -19.81
N VAL A 193 5.73 -12.72 -19.53
CA VAL A 193 4.47 -13.42 -19.30
C VAL A 193 4.32 -13.68 -17.81
N ILE A 194 3.23 -13.21 -17.23
CA ILE A 194 2.79 -13.55 -15.87
C ILE A 194 1.71 -14.62 -16.03
N ASP A 195 1.94 -15.82 -15.53
CA ASP A 195 1.11 -17.00 -15.73
C ASP A 195 0.63 -17.58 -14.40
N ALA A 196 -0.59 -17.27 -14.00
CA ALA A 196 -1.23 -17.73 -12.78
C ALA A 196 -2.51 -18.53 -13.11
N PRO A 197 -2.41 -19.72 -13.72
CA PRO A 197 -3.54 -20.43 -14.32
C PRO A 197 -4.62 -20.83 -13.32
N ASN A 198 -4.25 -21.04 -12.06
CA ASN A 198 -5.17 -21.42 -10.99
C ASN A 198 -5.80 -20.23 -10.27
N ASN A 199 -5.46 -18.99 -10.65
CA ASN A 199 -5.99 -17.78 -10.04
C ASN A 199 -7.50 -17.67 -10.22
N SER A 200 -8.18 -17.31 -9.13
CA SER A 200 -9.63 -17.10 -9.10
C SER A 200 -10.00 -16.19 -7.93
N LYS A 201 -11.28 -15.82 -7.81
CA LYS A 201 -11.78 -15.08 -6.63
C LYS A 201 -11.55 -15.78 -5.28
N LYS A 202 -11.42 -17.12 -5.28
CA LYS A 202 -11.19 -17.91 -4.07
C LYS A 202 -9.75 -18.39 -3.92
N ASN A 203 -9.03 -18.48 -5.01
CA ASN A 203 -7.67 -19.00 -5.07
C ASN A 203 -6.75 -17.91 -5.60
N PHE A 204 -6.33 -17.00 -4.76
CA PHE A 204 -5.51 -15.83 -5.12
C PHE A 204 -4.21 -15.71 -4.29
N TYR A 205 -4.02 -16.59 -3.31
CA TYR A 205 -2.77 -16.60 -2.57
C TYR A 205 -1.64 -17.23 -3.39
N VAL A 206 -0.49 -16.57 -3.41
CA VAL A 206 0.71 -17.07 -4.06
C VAL A 206 1.42 -18.04 -3.11
N ASN A 207 1.42 -19.32 -3.45
CA ASN A 207 2.07 -20.36 -2.64
C ASN A 207 3.52 -20.61 -3.07
N SER A 208 3.82 -20.39 -4.34
CA SER A 208 5.15 -20.55 -4.92
C SER A 208 5.32 -19.62 -6.10
N LEU A 209 6.54 -19.27 -6.39
CA LEU A 209 6.91 -18.44 -7.51
C LEU A 209 8.03 -19.11 -8.29
N ASN A 210 7.92 -19.12 -9.60
CA ASN A 210 8.94 -19.59 -10.51
C ASN A 210 9.23 -18.50 -11.54
N VAL A 211 10.50 -18.17 -11.71
CA VAL A 211 10.96 -17.19 -12.71
C VAL A 211 11.83 -17.92 -13.73
N ASN A 212 11.40 -17.96 -14.96
CA ASN A 212 12.10 -18.59 -16.08
C ASN A 212 12.51 -20.05 -15.82
N GLY A 213 11.64 -20.82 -15.17
CA GLY A 213 11.86 -22.23 -14.87
C GLY A 213 12.62 -22.49 -13.57
N THR A 214 13.03 -21.45 -12.83
CA THR A 214 13.75 -21.58 -11.56
C THR A 214 12.86 -21.11 -10.41
N ASP A 215 12.85 -21.87 -9.32
CA ASP A 215 12.12 -21.49 -8.10
C ASP A 215 12.68 -20.18 -7.52
N TYR A 216 11.77 -19.31 -7.15
CA TYR A 216 12.09 -17.96 -6.70
C TYR A 216 11.54 -17.72 -5.30
N THR A 217 12.41 -17.37 -4.36
CA THR A 217 12.08 -17.30 -2.92
C THR A 217 12.09 -15.87 -2.36
N LYS A 218 12.46 -14.88 -3.19
CA LYS A 218 12.41 -13.48 -2.75
C LYS A 218 10.97 -12.95 -2.84
N ASN A 219 10.67 -11.96 -2.03
CA ASN A 219 9.37 -11.26 -2.05
C ASN A 219 9.37 -10.01 -2.96
N TYR A 220 10.37 -9.84 -3.80
CA TYR A 220 10.49 -8.75 -4.77
C TYR A 220 11.10 -9.22 -6.08
N LEU A 221 10.83 -8.48 -7.15
CA LEU A 221 11.42 -8.65 -8.48
C LEU A 221 12.29 -7.42 -8.77
N ARG A 222 13.38 -7.60 -9.53
CA ARG A 222 14.21 -6.46 -9.95
C ARG A 222 13.80 -5.96 -11.32
N HIS A 223 13.89 -4.64 -11.50
CA HIS A 223 13.56 -3.97 -12.75
C HIS A 223 14.29 -4.59 -13.95
N GLU A 224 15.59 -4.75 -13.84
CA GLU A 224 16.40 -5.35 -14.92
C GLU A 224 15.97 -6.77 -15.29
N ASP A 225 15.51 -7.58 -14.30
CA ASP A 225 15.07 -8.95 -14.55
C ASP A 225 13.71 -8.97 -15.25
N LEU A 226 12.81 -8.06 -14.91
CA LEU A 226 11.53 -7.90 -15.60
C LEU A 226 11.74 -7.51 -17.07
N PHE A 227 12.65 -6.57 -17.36
CA PHE A 227 12.92 -6.09 -18.71
C PHE A 227 13.68 -7.09 -19.60
N LYS A 228 14.33 -8.09 -19.02
CA LYS A 228 14.86 -9.24 -19.79
C LYS A 228 13.73 -10.08 -20.39
N GLY A 229 12.52 -9.96 -19.86
CA GLY A 229 11.37 -10.75 -20.28
C GLY A 229 11.42 -12.19 -19.75
N GLY A 230 10.57 -13.03 -20.31
CA GLY A 230 10.46 -14.43 -19.92
C GLY A 230 9.12 -14.75 -19.26
N THR A 231 9.11 -15.63 -18.25
CA THR A 231 7.88 -16.09 -17.62
C THR A 231 8.00 -16.07 -16.09
N ILE A 232 6.99 -15.50 -15.44
CA ILE A 232 6.73 -15.60 -14.00
C ILE A 232 5.49 -16.48 -13.83
N LYS A 233 5.64 -17.56 -13.06
CA LYS A 233 4.56 -18.53 -12.84
C LYS A 233 4.32 -18.76 -11.36
#